data_a197a0fdd2fe6f33fdc36940c625a170
#
_entry.id   a197a0fdd2fe6f33fdc36940c625a170
#
_cell.length_a   1.000
_cell.length_b   1.000
_cell.length_c   1.000
_cell.angle_alpha   90.00
_cell.angle_beta   90.00
_cell.angle_gamma   90.00
#
_symmetry.space_group_name_H-M   'P 1'
#
loop_
_entity.id
_entity.type
_entity.pdbx_description
1 polymer ?
#
loop_
_entity_poly.entity_id
_entity_poly.type
_entity_poly.pdbx_seq_one_letter_code
_entity_poly.pdbx_strand_id
1 'polypeptide(L)'
;MPEQALSGVRVLDLTWYIAGPYCTKLLADYGADVIKVERPGTGDPARSMGPFLGDEPHPEKSGLFLHLNTDKKSITLDLKTNTGKKILKGLVKDADI
;
A
#
# COMPACT_ATOMS: atom_id res chain seq x y z
N MET A 1 20.59 5.73 10.50
CA MET A 1 20.33 5.53 9.07
C MET A 1 20.59 6.82 8.32
N PRO A 2 21.31 6.76 7.22
CA PRO A 2 21.46 7.96 6.41
C PRO A 2 20.09 8.41 5.89
N GLU A 3 19.91 9.71 5.76
CA GLU A 3 18.71 10.24 5.14
C GLU A 3 18.64 9.84 3.67
N GLN A 4 17.41 9.57 3.22
CA GLN A 4 17.12 9.29 1.82
C GLN A 4 16.44 10.51 1.20
N ALA A 5 16.34 10.53 -0.13
CA ALA A 5 15.81 11.69 -0.86
C ALA A 5 14.43 12.12 -0.40
N LEU A 6 13.57 11.17 -0.03
CA LEU A 6 12.19 11.43 0.37
C LEU A 6 11.94 11.22 1.87
N SER A 7 12.99 11.20 2.68
CA SER A 7 12.82 11.11 4.14
C SER A 7 11.95 12.27 4.64
N GLY A 8 10.97 11.96 5.47
CA GLY A 8 10.01 12.94 6.00
C GLY A 8 8.78 13.16 5.14
N VAL A 9 8.73 12.63 3.93
CA VAL A 9 7.53 12.69 3.08
C VAL A 9 6.60 11.54 3.44
N ARG A 10 5.34 11.85 3.72
CA ARG A 10 4.32 10.84 4.00
C ARG A 10 3.34 10.73 2.85
N VAL A 11 3.13 9.49 2.37
CA VAL A 11 2.25 9.17 1.26
C VAL A 11 1.12 8.27 1.75
N LEU A 12 -0.11 8.63 1.41
CA LEU A 12 -1.28 7.78 1.66
C LEU A 12 -1.66 7.12 0.33
N ASP A 13 -1.50 5.79 0.26
CA ASP A 13 -1.66 5.02 -0.96
C ASP A 13 -3.00 4.30 -0.97
N LEU A 14 -3.91 4.74 -1.84
CA LEU A 14 -5.23 4.12 -2.03
C LEU A 14 -5.30 3.34 -3.35
N THR A 15 -4.16 3.07 -3.96
CA THR A 15 -4.10 2.51 -5.32
C THR A 15 -4.15 0.99 -5.32
N TRP A 16 -4.54 0.43 -6.45
CA TRP A 16 -4.65 -1.01 -6.69
C TRP A 16 -3.90 -1.41 -7.96
N TYR A 17 -3.56 -2.69 -8.05
CA TYR A 17 -2.98 -3.38 -9.21
C TYR A 17 -1.54 -2.97 -9.51
N ILE A 18 -1.29 -2.19 -10.53
CA ILE A 18 0.05 -2.02 -11.12
C ILE A 18 0.52 -0.57 -11.11
N ALA A 19 -0.13 0.32 -11.87
CA ALA A 19 0.40 1.66 -12.13
C ALA A 19 0.55 2.50 -10.86
N GLY A 20 -0.51 2.60 -10.06
CA GLY A 20 -0.48 3.34 -8.81
C GLY A 20 0.49 2.72 -7.79
N PRO A 21 0.38 1.42 -7.52
CA PRO A 21 1.32 0.76 -6.61
C PRO A 21 2.79 0.86 -7.03
N TYR A 22 3.07 0.78 -8.33
CA TYR A 22 4.43 0.99 -8.82
C TYR A 22 4.95 2.40 -8.52
N CYS A 23 4.12 3.41 -8.74
CA CYS A 23 4.46 4.79 -8.42
C CYS A 23 4.79 4.95 -6.93
N THR A 24 3.92 4.46 -6.05
CA THR A 24 4.12 4.59 -4.61
C THR A 24 5.26 3.70 -4.10
N LYS A 25 5.51 2.56 -4.76
CA LYS A 25 6.70 1.74 -4.51
C LYS A 25 7.97 2.56 -4.69
N LEU A 26 8.08 3.28 -5.79
CA LEU A 26 9.27 4.11 -6.05
C LEU A 26 9.43 5.18 -4.98
N LEU A 27 8.34 5.82 -4.55
CA LEU A 27 8.40 6.80 -3.47
C LEU A 27 8.89 6.16 -2.16
N ALA A 28 8.39 4.97 -1.84
CA ALA A 28 8.80 4.23 -0.65
C ALA A 28 10.27 3.82 -0.71
N ASP A 29 10.71 3.33 -1.87
CA ASP A 29 12.10 2.89 -2.07
C ASP A 29 13.09 4.05 -1.90
N TYR A 30 12.67 5.29 -2.15
CA TYR A 30 13.48 6.48 -1.95
C TYR A 30 13.26 7.16 -0.60
N GLY A 31 12.60 6.51 0.32
CA GLY A 31 12.55 6.92 1.72
C GLY A 31 11.23 7.51 2.21
N ALA A 32 10.23 7.64 1.35
CA ALA A 32 8.92 8.11 1.79
C ALA A 32 8.26 7.09 2.74
N ASP A 33 7.53 7.59 3.72
CA ASP A 33 6.69 6.77 4.60
C ASP A 33 5.35 6.54 3.90
N VAL A 34 5.20 5.38 3.25
CA VAL A 34 4.01 5.05 2.47
C VAL A 34 3.10 4.15 3.28
N ILE A 35 1.88 4.60 3.51
CA ILE A 35 0.82 3.82 4.16
C ILE A 35 -0.18 3.41 3.09
N LYS A 36 -0.24 2.11 2.80
CA LYS A 36 -1.20 1.54 1.85
C LYS A 36 -2.49 1.19 2.57
N VAL A 37 -3.60 1.75 2.09
CA VAL A 37 -4.93 1.44 2.61
C VAL A 37 -5.57 0.38 1.72
N GLU A 38 -5.87 -0.77 2.30
CA GLU A 38 -6.49 -1.88 1.59
C GLU A 38 -7.93 -2.10 2.07
N ARG A 39 -8.75 -2.67 1.18
CA ARG A 39 -10.10 -3.07 1.52
C ARG A 39 -10.08 -4.28 2.46
N PRO A 40 -10.92 -4.31 3.51
CA PRO A 40 -11.01 -5.49 4.38
C PRO A 40 -11.41 -6.74 3.60
N GLY A 41 -10.89 -7.87 4.02
CA GLY A 41 -11.20 -9.19 3.49
C GLY A 41 -10.37 -9.57 2.27
N THR A 42 -10.43 -8.78 1.20
CA THR A 42 -9.77 -9.11 -0.07
C THR A 42 -8.45 -8.35 -0.28
N GLY A 43 -8.34 -7.14 0.27
CA GLY A 43 -7.17 -6.29 0.03
C GLY A 43 -7.06 -5.83 -1.42
N ASP A 44 -5.83 -5.52 -1.83
CA ASP A 44 -5.52 -5.16 -3.21
C ASP A 44 -5.81 -6.36 -4.12
N PRO A 45 -6.54 -6.18 -5.23
CA PRO A 45 -6.79 -7.26 -6.19
C PRO A 45 -5.53 -7.94 -6.73
N ALA A 46 -4.39 -7.27 -6.72
CA ALA A 46 -3.12 -7.89 -7.13
C ALA A 46 -2.74 -9.09 -6.26
N ARG A 47 -3.27 -9.19 -5.03
CA ARG A 47 -3.02 -10.34 -4.15
C ARG A 47 -3.56 -11.66 -4.72
N SER A 48 -4.55 -11.59 -5.62
CA SER A 48 -5.11 -12.78 -6.28
C SER A 48 -4.45 -13.08 -7.63
N MET A 49 -3.42 -12.33 -8.00
CA MET A 49 -2.73 -12.51 -9.29
C MET A 49 -1.37 -13.17 -9.09
N GLY A 50 -1.06 -14.14 -9.95
CA GLY A 50 0.24 -14.82 -9.95
C GLY A 50 1.38 -13.95 -10.46
N PRO A 51 2.59 -14.48 -10.39
CA PRO A 51 2.96 -15.81 -9.87
C PRO A 51 2.85 -15.89 -8.35
N PHE A 52 2.64 -17.10 -7.86
CA PHE A 52 2.56 -17.36 -6.42
C PHE A 52 3.73 -18.21 -5.95
N LEU A 53 4.20 -17.93 -4.74
CA LEU A 53 5.24 -18.75 -4.10
C LEU A 53 4.77 -20.19 -3.98
N GLY A 54 5.56 -21.13 -4.53
CA GLY A 54 5.21 -22.55 -4.53
C GLY A 54 4.03 -22.91 -5.40
N ASP A 55 3.64 -22.04 -6.34
CA ASP A 55 2.49 -22.19 -7.25
C ASP A 55 1.14 -22.39 -6.54
N GLU A 56 1.06 -22.00 -5.27
CA GLU A 56 -0.16 -22.08 -4.47
C GLU A 56 -0.81 -20.71 -4.35
N PRO A 57 -2.00 -20.47 -4.91
CA PRO A 57 -2.71 -19.22 -4.73
C PRO A 57 -2.95 -18.94 -3.26
N HIS A 58 -2.51 -17.76 -2.82
CA HIS A 58 -2.70 -17.30 -1.45
C HIS A 58 -2.49 -15.78 -1.41
N PRO A 59 -3.29 -15.03 -0.63
CA PRO A 59 -3.18 -13.55 -0.58
C PRO A 59 -1.80 -13.03 -0.18
N GLU A 60 -1.04 -13.81 0.57
CA GLU A 60 0.29 -13.42 1.04
C GLU A 60 1.42 -13.97 0.16
N LYS A 61 1.09 -14.68 -0.92
CA LYS A 61 2.10 -15.33 -1.79
C LYS A 61 2.15 -14.75 -3.18
N SER A 62 1.41 -13.68 -3.47
CA SER A 62 1.45 -13.06 -4.80
C SER A 62 2.76 -12.32 -5.02
N GLY A 63 3.53 -12.77 -6.01
CA GLY A 63 4.77 -12.10 -6.41
C GLY A 63 4.51 -10.72 -6.97
N LEU A 64 3.41 -10.53 -7.70
CA LEU A 64 3.03 -9.22 -8.21
C LEU A 64 2.79 -8.24 -7.07
N PHE A 65 2.00 -8.63 -6.09
CA PHE A 65 1.73 -7.76 -4.93
C PHE A 65 3.01 -7.45 -4.17
N LEU A 66 3.82 -8.45 -3.88
CA LEU A 66 5.06 -8.28 -3.11
C LEU A 66 6.04 -7.37 -3.84
N HIS A 67 6.17 -7.53 -5.15
CA HIS A 67 7.08 -6.71 -5.94
C HIS A 67 6.66 -5.23 -5.99
N LEU A 68 5.36 -4.96 -6.14
CA LEU A 68 4.86 -3.61 -6.32
C LEU A 68 4.61 -2.86 -5.00
N ASN A 69 4.74 -3.53 -3.87
CA ASN A 69 4.42 -2.93 -2.57
C ASN A 69 5.56 -3.05 -1.55
N THR A 70 6.79 -3.11 -2.03
CA THR A 70 7.97 -3.11 -1.16
C THR A 70 8.04 -1.83 -0.33
N ASP A 71 8.54 -1.96 0.89
CA ASP A 71 8.80 -0.84 1.82
C ASP A 71 7.55 -0.05 2.24
N LYS A 72 6.35 -0.54 1.94
CA LYS A 72 5.10 0.07 2.38
C LYS A 72 4.60 -0.56 3.68
N LYS A 73 3.89 0.25 4.48
CA LYS A 73 3.07 -0.23 5.57
C LYS A 73 1.65 -0.44 5.04
N SER A 74 0.98 -1.50 5.47
CA SER A 74 -0.39 -1.78 5.05
C SER A 74 -1.35 -1.70 6.22
N ILE A 75 -2.48 -1.04 6.00
CA ILE A 75 -3.62 -1.05 6.92
C ILE A 75 -4.87 -1.40 6.15
N THR A 76 -5.89 -1.89 6.85
CA THR A 76 -7.21 -2.11 6.24
C THR A 76 -8.21 -1.15 6.83
N LEU A 77 -9.01 -0.52 5.96
CA LEU A 77 -10.11 0.35 6.34
C LEU A 77 -11.31 0.04 5.47
N ASP A 78 -12.48 -0.07 6.09
CA ASP A 78 -13.73 -0.16 5.34
C ASP A 78 -14.24 1.26 5.08
N LEU A 79 -13.96 1.77 3.89
CA LEU A 79 -14.33 3.13 3.49
C LEU A 79 -15.83 3.29 3.22
N LYS A 80 -16.60 2.21 3.33
CA LYS A 80 -18.07 2.26 3.25
C LYS A 80 -18.69 2.61 4.59
N THR A 81 -17.95 2.53 5.68
CA THR A 81 -18.45 2.87 7.03
C THR A 81 -18.09 4.30 7.40
N ASN A 82 -18.87 4.89 8.31
CA ASN A 82 -18.57 6.23 8.81
C ASN A 82 -17.26 6.25 9.62
N THR A 83 -17.00 5.20 10.38
CA THR A 83 -15.76 5.07 11.16
C THR A 83 -14.54 5.01 10.25
N GLY A 84 -14.61 4.19 9.19
CA GLY A 84 -13.51 4.10 8.22
C GLY A 84 -13.23 5.42 7.53
N LYS A 85 -14.28 6.13 7.11
CA LYS A 85 -14.13 7.46 6.50
C LYS A 85 -13.51 8.47 7.45
N LYS A 86 -13.89 8.44 8.72
CA LYS A 86 -13.34 9.34 9.75
C LYS A 86 -11.85 9.09 9.95
N ILE A 87 -11.45 7.84 10.02
CA ILE A 87 -10.04 7.46 10.17
C ILE A 87 -9.25 7.92 8.94
N LEU A 88 -9.77 7.71 7.73
CA LEU A 88 -9.12 8.16 6.50
C LEU A 88 -8.92 9.67 6.50
N LYS A 89 -9.92 10.44 6.88
CA LYS A 89 -9.80 11.91 6.97
C LYS A 89 -8.70 12.34 7.93
N GLY A 90 -8.54 11.62 9.04
CA GLY A 90 -7.45 11.87 9.98
C GLY A 90 -6.08 11.60 9.36
N LEU A 91 -5.95 10.51 8.61
CA LEU A 91 -4.70 10.19 7.92
C LEU A 91 -4.35 11.20 6.82
N VAL A 92 -5.35 11.68 6.09
CA VAL A 92 -5.15 12.68 5.03
C VAL A 92 -4.54 13.97 5.57
N LYS A 93 -4.89 14.37 6.78
CA LYS A 93 -4.35 15.62 7.39
C LYS A 93 -2.84 15.57 7.55
N ASP A 94 -2.27 14.39 7.76
CA ASP A 94 -0.84 14.20 7.98
C ASP A 94 -0.08 13.77 6.73
N ALA A 95 -0.77 13.56 5.63
CA ALA A 95 -0.16 13.12 4.38
C ALA A 95 0.28 14.31 3.53
N ASP A 96 1.42 14.15 2.86
CA ASP A 96 1.94 15.12 1.88
C ASP A 96 1.41 14.84 0.47
N ILE A 97 1.22 13.56 0.19
CA ILE A 97 0.72 13.08 -1.11
C ILE A 97 -0.38 12.08 -0.89
#